data_0095b3404c8686bbacf298fc25717776
#
_entry.id   0095b3404c8686bbacf298fc25717776
#
_cell.length_a   1.000
_cell.length_b   1.000
_cell.length_c   1.000
_cell.angle_alpha   90.00
_cell.angle_beta   90.00
_cell.angle_gamma   90.00
#
_symmetry.space_group_name_H-M   'P 1'
#
loop_
_entity.id
_entity.type
_entity.pdbx_description
1 polymer ?
#
loop_
_entity_poly.entity_id
_entity_poly.type
_entity_poly.pdbx_seq_one_letter_code
_entity_poly.pdbx_strand_id
1 'polypeptide(L)'
;MELTWLSAIIVGAGYLALGYFIGSKYPPRFLFSPKLSIDNTNRNSNTKSKPKESLEIEQLANILDDFKMVLVVRNDLKMGKGKIAAQCSHATLGLYKKVLHRAPKALNRWEMCAQPKVVVKIESEEDMLALQIQEL
;
A
#
# COMPACT_ATOMS: atom_id res chain seq x y z
N MET A 1 0.05 -0.19 59.62
CA MET A 1 0.51 0.29 58.29
C MET A 1 0.75 -0.83 57.27
N GLU A 2 0.52 -2.07 57.61
CA GLU A 2 0.76 -3.25 56.74
C GLU A 2 -0.39 -3.57 55.77
N LEU A 3 -1.61 -3.07 56.06
CA LEU A 3 -2.83 -3.44 55.32
C LEU A 3 -3.02 -2.61 54.03
N THR A 4 -2.42 -1.45 53.92
CA THR A 4 -2.60 -0.55 52.78
C THR A 4 -1.78 -0.92 51.53
N TRP A 5 -0.58 -1.45 51.74
CA TRP A 5 0.24 -1.89 50.62
C TRP A 5 -0.22 -3.22 50.02
N LEU A 6 -0.74 -4.12 50.85
CA LEU A 6 -1.36 -5.35 50.38
C LEU A 6 -2.61 -5.09 49.52
N SER A 7 -3.45 -4.14 49.93
CA SER A 7 -4.61 -3.75 49.13
C SER A 7 -4.19 -3.11 47.76
N ALA A 8 -3.12 -2.32 47.74
CA ALA A 8 -2.59 -1.74 46.50
C ALA A 8 -2.06 -2.83 45.55
N ILE A 9 -1.38 -3.86 46.06
CA ILE A 9 -0.90 -5.00 45.25
C ILE A 9 -2.07 -5.78 44.65
N ILE A 10 -3.11 -6.08 45.46
CA ILE A 10 -4.28 -6.83 45.01
C ILE A 10 -5.03 -6.05 43.89
N VAL A 11 -5.20 -4.74 44.06
CA VAL A 11 -5.83 -3.87 43.04
C VAL A 11 -4.98 -3.84 41.78
N GLY A 12 -3.64 -3.68 41.91
CA GLY A 12 -2.73 -3.68 40.76
C GLY A 12 -2.73 -5.00 40.01
N ALA A 13 -2.71 -6.13 40.70
CA ALA A 13 -2.82 -7.46 40.12
C ALA A 13 -4.17 -7.67 39.39
N GLY A 14 -5.26 -7.14 39.96
CA GLY A 14 -6.58 -7.15 39.33
C GLY A 14 -6.62 -6.40 38.01
N TYR A 15 -6.02 -5.19 37.93
CA TYR A 15 -5.94 -4.43 36.67
C TYR A 15 -5.06 -5.10 35.63
N LEU A 16 -3.94 -5.74 36.02
CA LEU A 16 -3.09 -6.49 35.11
C LEU A 16 -3.83 -7.72 34.54
N ALA A 17 -4.54 -8.46 35.38
CA ALA A 17 -5.33 -9.62 34.97
C ALA A 17 -6.48 -9.18 34.02
N LEU A 18 -7.16 -8.07 34.32
CA LEU A 18 -8.23 -7.53 33.51
C LEU A 18 -7.71 -7.05 32.16
N GLY A 19 -6.59 -6.32 32.15
CA GLY A 19 -5.91 -5.86 30.94
C GLY A 19 -5.46 -7.03 30.05
N TYR A 20 -4.89 -8.07 30.64
CA TYR A 20 -4.51 -9.29 29.93
C TYR A 20 -5.73 -10.00 29.32
N PHE A 21 -6.82 -10.12 30.07
CA PHE A 21 -8.05 -10.78 29.61
C PHE A 21 -8.74 -10.01 28.47
N ILE A 22 -8.78 -8.69 28.57
CA ILE A 22 -9.30 -7.81 27.50
C ILE A 22 -8.38 -7.87 26.28
N GLY A 23 -7.06 -7.78 26.46
CA GLY A 23 -6.08 -7.85 25.37
C GLY A 23 -6.05 -9.21 24.66
N SER A 24 -6.30 -10.30 25.39
CA SER A 24 -6.34 -11.65 24.82
C SER A 24 -7.64 -11.93 24.03
N LYS A 25 -8.78 -11.40 24.52
CA LYS A 25 -10.08 -11.57 23.81
C LYS A 25 -10.30 -10.57 22.68
N TYR A 26 -9.67 -9.41 22.74
CA TYR A 26 -9.74 -8.39 21.72
C TYR A 26 -8.33 -8.10 21.20
N PRO A 27 -7.79 -8.96 20.30
CA PRO A 27 -6.53 -8.62 19.64
C PRO A 27 -6.71 -7.24 18.99
N PRO A 28 -5.70 -6.36 19.06
CA PRO A 28 -5.80 -5.00 18.54
C PRO A 28 -5.92 -5.04 17.00
N ARG A 29 -7.14 -5.31 16.51
CA ARG A 29 -7.54 -5.13 15.12
C ARG A 29 -7.79 -3.66 14.83
N PHE A 30 -7.22 -2.81 15.66
CA PHE A 30 -7.41 -1.39 15.57
C PHE A 30 -6.19 -0.80 14.86
N LEU A 31 -6.48 -0.23 13.74
CA LEU A 31 -5.90 0.94 13.08
C LEU A 31 -5.36 0.78 11.66
N PHE A 32 -5.26 -0.35 11.03
CA PHE A 32 -4.99 -0.39 9.58
C PHE A 32 -5.50 -1.70 8.96
N SER A 33 -6.81 -1.82 8.83
CA SER A 33 -7.36 -2.77 7.85
C SER A 33 -8.08 -1.96 6.79
N PRO A 34 -7.47 -1.70 5.63
CA PRO A 34 -8.28 -1.47 4.45
C PRO A 34 -9.05 -2.76 4.26
N LYS A 35 -10.37 -2.65 4.35
CA LYS A 35 -11.32 -3.73 4.06
C LYS A 35 -11.10 -4.18 2.62
N LEU A 36 -10.18 -5.11 2.43
CA LEU A 36 -10.13 -5.88 1.21
C LEU A 36 -11.27 -6.87 1.33
N SER A 37 -12.44 -6.48 0.86
CA SER A 37 -13.56 -7.39 0.65
C SER A 37 -13.14 -8.39 -0.42
N ILE A 38 -12.55 -9.50 0.01
CA ILE A 38 -12.53 -10.71 -0.78
C ILE A 38 -13.93 -11.26 -0.60
N ASP A 39 -14.82 -10.81 -1.46
CA ASP A 39 -16.15 -11.39 -1.60
C ASP A 39 -15.99 -12.75 -2.27
N ASN A 40 -15.82 -13.79 -1.46
CA ASN A 40 -15.93 -15.17 -1.88
C ASN A 40 -17.42 -15.52 -2.00
N THR A 41 -18.15 -14.78 -2.81
CA THR A 41 -19.45 -15.20 -3.26
C THR A 41 -19.26 -16.09 -4.48
N ASN A 42 -19.34 -17.37 -4.22
CA ASN A 42 -19.50 -18.43 -5.19
C ASN A 42 -20.72 -18.11 -6.06
N ARG A 43 -20.55 -17.33 -7.13
CA ARG A 43 -21.51 -17.17 -8.22
C ARG A 43 -20.93 -17.81 -9.45
N ASN A 44 -21.38 -19.04 -9.67
CA ASN A 44 -21.43 -19.67 -10.98
C ASN A 44 -22.14 -18.71 -11.95
N SER A 45 -21.41 -17.83 -12.59
CA SER A 45 -21.84 -17.12 -13.78
C SER A 45 -20.71 -17.24 -14.79
N ASN A 46 -20.97 -17.97 -15.85
CA ASN A 46 -20.21 -18.03 -17.09
C ASN A 46 -20.12 -16.63 -17.70
N THR A 47 -19.35 -15.75 -17.10
CA THR A 47 -18.90 -14.52 -17.73
C THR A 47 -17.47 -14.79 -18.15
N LYS A 48 -17.23 -15.01 -19.45
CA LYS A 48 -15.92 -14.98 -20.07
C LYS A 48 -15.21 -13.73 -19.55
N SER A 49 -14.32 -13.91 -18.59
CA SER A 49 -13.39 -12.86 -18.16
C SER A 49 -12.59 -12.47 -19.40
N LYS A 50 -12.83 -11.24 -19.90
CA LYS A 50 -11.91 -10.63 -20.87
C LYS A 50 -10.48 -10.86 -20.36
N PRO A 51 -9.55 -11.30 -21.21
CA PRO A 51 -8.15 -11.42 -20.82
C PRO A 51 -7.76 -10.05 -20.27
N LYS A 52 -7.21 -10.04 -19.05
CA LYS A 52 -6.74 -8.84 -18.39
C LYS A 52 -5.61 -8.32 -19.26
N GLU A 53 -5.89 -7.26 -20.02
CA GLU A 53 -4.96 -6.69 -20.99
C GLU A 53 -3.60 -6.46 -20.31
N SER A 54 -2.57 -7.11 -20.83
CA SER A 54 -1.21 -6.93 -20.31
C SER A 54 -0.81 -5.49 -20.60
N LEU A 55 -0.16 -4.84 -19.65
CA LEU A 55 0.36 -3.49 -19.86
C LEU A 55 1.42 -3.52 -20.97
N GLU A 56 1.49 -2.50 -21.79
CA GLU A 56 2.52 -2.36 -22.85
C GLU A 56 3.93 -2.54 -22.32
N ILE A 57 4.18 -2.09 -21.08
CA ILE A 57 5.44 -2.23 -20.38
C ILE A 57 5.86 -3.71 -20.23
N GLU A 58 4.92 -4.66 -20.23
CA GLU A 58 5.25 -6.10 -20.19
C GLU A 58 5.88 -6.56 -21.50
N GLN A 59 5.48 -5.97 -22.61
CA GLN A 59 6.06 -6.26 -23.92
C GLN A 59 7.46 -5.64 -24.03
N LEU A 60 7.65 -4.45 -23.49
CA LEU A 60 8.96 -3.79 -23.43
C LEU A 60 9.96 -4.57 -22.59
N ALA A 61 9.52 -5.33 -21.61
CA ALA A 61 10.40 -6.18 -20.78
C ALA A 61 11.05 -7.34 -21.54
N ASN A 62 10.63 -7.63 -22.76
CA ASN A 62 11.31 -8.58 -23.63
C ASN A 62 12.50 -7.97 -24.38
N ILE A 63 12.56 -6.63 -24.48
CA ILE A 63 13.53 -5.87 -25.28
C ILE A 63 14.47 -5.07 -24.38
N LEU A 64 13.93 -4.53 -23.26
CA LEU A 64 14.64 -3.67 -22.33
C LEU A 64 14.97 -4.39 -21.04
N ASP A 65 16.15 -4.12 -20.52
CA ASP A 65 16.61 -4.67 -19.24
C ASP A 65 16.43 -3.70 -18.08
N ASP A 66 16.51 -2.39 -18.34
CA ASP A 66 16.46 -1.35 -17.33
C ASP A 66 15.07 -0.72 -17.21
N PHE A 67 14.49 -0.79 -16.02
CA PHE A 67 13.22 -0.17 -15.69
C PHE A 67 13.35 0.77 -14.50
N LYS A 68 12.65 1.89 -14.55
CA LYS A 68 12.58 2.88 -13.47
C LYS A 68 11.12 3.15 -13.12
N MET A 69 10.85 3.32 -11.84
CA MET A 69 9.56 3.81 -11.38
C MET A 69 9.62 5.35 -11.29
N VAL A 70 8.77 6.04 -12.03
CA VAL A 70 8.66 7.50 -11.98
C VAL A 70 7.45 7.88 -11.12
N LEU A 71 7.67 8.70 -10.10
CA LEU A 71 6.65 9.22 -9.20
C LEU A 71 6.48 10.70 -9.47
N VAL A 72 5.30 11.11 -9.89
CA VAL A 72 4.99 12.51 -10.20
C VAL A 72 4.28 13.15 -9.00
N VAL A 73 4.82 14.27 -8.52
CA VAL A 73 4.32 14.98 -7.33
C VAL A 73 3.82 16.36 -7.74
N ARG A 74 2.57 16.67 -7.39
CA ARG A 74 1.98 18.01 -7.58
C ARG A 74 2.61 19.01 -6.61
N ASN A 75 3.34 19.97 -7.15
CA ASN A 75 4.03 21.01 -6.38
C ASN A 75 3.09 22.15 -5.96
N ASP A 76 2.03 22.39 -6.71
CA ASP A 76 0.97 23.38 -6.44
C ASP A 76 0.26 23.13 -5.10
N LEU A 77 0.17 21.86 -4.67
CA LEU A 77 -0.45 21.47 -3.40
C LEU A 77 0.38 21.86 -2.16
N LYS A 78 1.61 22.36 -2.34
CA LYS A 78 2.50 22.83 -1.26
C LYS A 78 2.65 21.84 -0.11
N MET A 79 2.67 20.55 -0.42
CA MET A 79 2.81 19.50 0.58
C MET A 79 4.17 19.56 1.27
N GLY A 80 4.19 19.39 2.61
CA GLY A 80 5.43 19.24 3.36
C GLY A 80 6.18 17.95 2.98
N LYS A 81 7.51 17.92 3.17
CA LYS A 81 8.40 16.80 2.78
C LYS A 81 7.92 15.44 3.29
N GLY A 82 7.48 15.37 4.55
CA GLY A 82 6.96 14.13 5.14
C GLY A 82 5.68 13.64 4.44
N LYS A 83 4.78 14.55 4.05
CA LYS A 83 3.56 14.20 3.31
C LYS A 83 3.90 13.72 1.90
N ILE A 84 4.83 14.37 1.22
CA ILE A 84 5.32 13.92 -0.10
C ILE A 84 5.87 12.50 0.00
N ALA A 85 6.75 12.22 0.98
CA ALA A 85 7.31 10.90 1.19
C ALA A 85 6.23 9.83 1.44
N ALA A 86 5.23 10.13 2.27
CA ALA A 86 4.11 9.23 2.54
C ALA A 86 3.29 8.95 1.27
N GLN A 87 2.97 9.98 0.47
CA GLN A 87 2.22 9.82 -0.78
C GLN A 87 3.02 9.02 -1.82
N CYS A 88 4.31 9.27 -1.96
CA CYS A 88 5.18 8.47 -2.83
C CYS A 88 5.23 7.00 -2.40
N SER A 89 5.27 6.72 -1.10
CA SER A 89 5.24 5.35 -0.57
C SER A 89 3.91 4.65 -0.90
N HIS A 90 2.78 5.34 -0.76
CA HIS A 90 1.48 4.81 -1.13
C HIS A 90 1.37 4.54 -2.64
N ALA A 91 1.83 5.48 -3.47
CA ALA A 91 1.83 5.34 -4.92
C ALA A 91 2.72 4.16 -5.37
N THR A 92 3.91 4.02 -4.80
CA THR A 92 4.81 2.89 -5.05
C THR A 92 4.14 1.55 -4.75
N LEU A 93 3.53 1.41 -3.58
CA LEU A 93 2.84 0.18 -3.18
C LEU A 93 1.62 -0.11 -4.07
N GLY A 94 0.87 0.93 -4.43
CA GLY A 94 -0.28 0.81 -5.33
C GLY A 94 0.13 0.33 -6.72
N LEU A 95 1.17 0.94 -7.30
CA LEU A 95 1.71 0.55 -8.60
C LEU A 95 2.30 -0.86 -8.56
N TYR A 96 3.08 -1.20 -7.53
CA TYR A 96 3.63 -2.54 -7.34
C TYR A 96 2.53 -3.62 -7.41
N LYS A 97 1.45 -3.45 -6.65
CA LYS A 97 0.32 -4.39 -6.65
C LYS A 97 -0.37 -4.50 -8.02
N LYS A 98 -0.48 -3.39 -8.75
CA LYS A 98 -1.07 -3.36 -10.09
C LYS A 98 -0.19 -4.11 -11.09
N VAL A 99 1.11 -3.82 -11.08
CA VAL A 99 2.09 -4.38 -12.02
C VAL A 99 2.35 -5.87 -11.75
N LEU A 100 2.32 -6.30 -10.49
CA LEU A 100 2.50 -7.71 -10.09
C LEU A 100 1.58 -8.69 -10.87
N HIS A 101 0.37 -8.23 -11.22
CA HIS A 101 -0.61 -9.06 -11.93
C HIS A 101 -0.72 -8.74 -13.43
N ARG A 102 -0.22 -7.57 -13.87
CA ARG A 102 -0.41 -7.10 -15.25
C ARG A 102 0.88 -7.04 -16.07
N ALA A 103 2.02 -6.97 -15.39
CA ALA A 103 3.33 -6.90 -16.04
C ALA A 103 4.43 -7.53 -15.16
N PRO A 104 4.35 -8.83 -14.86
CA PRO A 104 5.27 -9.51 -13.94
C PRO A 104 6.71 -9.53 -14.43
N LYS A 105 6.96 -9.59 -15.74
CA LYS A 105 8.31 -9.54 -16.30
C LYS A 105 8.96 -8.18 -16.10
N ALA A 106 8.22 -7.09 -16.40
CA ALA A 106 8.69 -5.74 -16.18
C ALA A 106 8.97 -5.48 -14.69
N LEU A 107 8.11 -6.00 -13.82
CA LEU A 107 8.33 -5.93 -12.38
C LEU A 107 9.61 -6.64 -11.95
N ASN A 108 9.82 -7.85 -12.43
CA ASN A 108 11.03 -8.63 -12.13
C ASN A 108 12.31 -7.91 -12.60
N ARG A 109 12.31 -7.33 -13.81
CA ARG A 109 13.42 -6.53 -14.31
C ARG A 109 13.71 -5.34 -13.41
N TRP A 110 12.66 -4.60 -13.02
CA TRP A 110 12.80 -3.46 -12.11
C TRP A 110 13.34 -3.88 -10.73
N GLU A 111 12.92 -5.03 -10.20
CA GLU A 111 13.45 -5.57 -8.94
C GLU A 111 14.92 -5.93 -9.05
N MET A 112 15.34 -6.55 -10.15
CA MET A 112 16.74 -6.93 -10.42
C MET A 112 17.65 -5.71 -10.57
N CYS A 113 17.13 -4.57 -11.05
CA CYS A 113 17.86 -3.31 -11.17
C CYS A 113 17.95 -2.50 -9.87
N ALA A 114 17.76 -3.12 -8.72
CA ALA A 114 17.74 -2.47 -7.40
C ALA A 114 16.57 -1.47 -7.20
N GLN A 115 15.47 -1.69 -7.89
CA GLN A 115 14.20 -0.97 -7.72
C GLN A 115 14.33 0.57 -7.84
N PRO A 116 14.95 1.11 -8.89
CA PRO A 116 15.21 2.54 -9.00
C PRO A 116 13.89 3.32 -9.08
N LYS A 117 13.86 4.43 -8.31
CA LYS A 117 12.71 5.33 -8.25
C LYS A 117 13.19 6.76 -8.52
N VAL A 118 12.45 7.48 -9.35
CA VAL A 118 12.69 8.90 -9.62
C VAL A 118 11.44 9.68 -9.21
N VAL A 119 11.64 10.74 -8.44
CA VAL A 119 10.55 11.63 -8.04
C VAL A 119 10.69 12.94 -8.81
N VAL A 120 9.70 13.28 -9.61
CA VAL A 120 9.62 14.53 -10.37
C VAL A 120 8.47 15.38 -9.88
N LYS A 121 8.55 16.68 -10.11
CA LYS A 121 7.51 17.64 -9.75
C LYS A 121 6.77 18.10 -10.98
N ILE A 122 5.49 18.40 -10.81
CA ILE A 122 4.63 19.01 -11.80
C ILE A 122 3.86 20.16 -11.14
N GLU A 123 3.58 21.21 -11.89
CA GLU A 123 3.08 22.46 -11.30
C GLU A 123 1.56 22.60 -11.33
N SER A 124 0.84 21.78 -12.11
CA SER A 124 -0.62 21.84 -12.20
C SER A 124 -1.28 20.47 -12.22
N GLU A 125 -2.59 20.45 -12.02
CA GLU A 125 -3.41 19.23 -12.16
C GLU A 125 -3.62 18.88 -13.62
N GLU A 126 -3.78 19.88 -14.46
CA GLU A 126 -3.99 19.73 -15.89
C GLU A 126 -2.81 19.00 -16.55
N ASP A 127 -1.59 19.39 -16.20
CA ASP A 127 -0.39 18.72 -16.67
C ASP A 127 -0.31 17.25 -16.21
N MET A 128 -0.72 16.98 -14.96
CA MET A 128 -0.77 15.62 -14.44
C MET A 128 -1.80 14.76 -15.18
N LEU A 129 -2.97 15.31 -15.48
CA LEU A 129 -4.00 14.62 -16.25
C LEU A 129 -3.56 14.38 -17.70
N ALA A 130 -2.85 15.33 -18.30
CA ALA A 130 -2.29 15.16 -19.64
C ALA A 130 -1.30 13.98 -19.71
N LEU A 131 -0.42 13.83 -18.70
CA LEU A 131 0.46 12.67 -18.60
C LEU A 131 -0.30 11.36 -18.42
N GLN A 132 -1.38 11.35 -17.63
CA GLN A 132 -2.19 10.16 -17.40
C GLN A 132 -2.91 9.68 -18.68
N ILE A 133 -3.33 10.60 -19.55
CA ILE A 133 -4.00 10.27 -20.82
C ILE A 133 -3.01 9.64 -21.83
N GLN A 134 -1.74 10.02 -21.77
CA GLN A 134 -0.71 9.45 -22.66
C GLN A 134 -0.35 8.00 -22.31
N GLU A 135 -0.74 7.52 -21.12
CA GLU A 135 -0.48 6.15 -20.66
C GLU A 135 -1.66 5.19 -20.89
N LEU A 136 -2.77 5.64 -21.47
CA LEU A 136 -3.95 4.83 -21.80
C LEU A 136 -3.97 4.42 -23.25
#